data_7db0b9f9c0049b4e778f913b498439c6
#
_entry.id   7db0b9f9c0049b4e778f913b498439c6
#
_cell.length_a   1.000
_cell.length_b   1.000
_cell.length_c   1.000
_cell.angle_alpha   90.00
_cell.angle_beta   90.00
_cell.angle_gamma   90.00
#
_symmetry.space_group_name_H-M   'P 1'
#
loop_
_entity.id
_entity.type
_entity.pdbx_description
1 polymer ?
#
loop_
_entity_poly.entity_id
_entity_poly.type
_entity_poly.pdbx_seq_one_letter_code
_entity_poly.pdbx_strand_id
1 'polypeptide(L)'
;MSAVQQQQDVYFADFAALEKRLGASDPPWLRPIRKAALDRFAELGFPATKMEEWKYTNVAPIAAVPFRPVSGRSSISAPQAQTVKERFVLAEGDSSRLVFVDGQFNSELSSTASLPPGVIVTSLAEALARGAPGLEAHLARYAGYQNHAFVALNTAFIEQGAFVEVPRETVLRKPVDLLFVATARTGGGTGPVVSHYRNLIVVGRGSQATIVERYVGLEEERYFTNAVTELVAGEGAIVDYVKAQQESERAFHVATLQAEQGRSSRVSTCSVAFGGALAREEVKAVLNGEGSESTLHGLYVIRGLQHVDNHTTIDHAKPHCASRELYKGVLDGASTGVFNGKIIVRKDAQKTDSKQSNKNLLLSENAVINTKPQLEIYADDVKCTHGATIGQIDQEAVFYLRSRGIGLDEARAMLTQAFAGDVIGKITFEPLRERLKDALLARLAKSSGGVPAEGESQRVSTIEEG
;
A
#
# COMPACT_ATOMS: atom_id res chain seq x y z
N MET A 1 -14.61 21.27 -22.29
CA MET A 1 -13.69 20.99 -21.17
C MET A 1 -13.26 19.53 -21.30
N SER A 2 -11.99 19.23 -21.14
CA SER A 2 -11.53 17.82 -21.15
C SER A 2 -12.01 17.11 -19.89
N ALA A 3 -12.16 15.77 -19.92
CA ALA A 3 -12.55 14.97 -18.76
C ALA A 3 -11.61 15.21 -17.56
N VAL A 4 -10.33 15.49 -17.82
CA VAL A 4 -9.32 15.83 -16.81
C VAL A 4 -9.62 17.18 -16.14
N GLN A 5 -10.10 18.18 -16.90
CA GLN A 5 -10.48 19.51 -16.35
C GLN A 5 -11.69 19.38 -15.44
N GLN A 6 -12.72 18.65 -15.89
CA GLN A 6 -13.93 18.40 -15.08
C GLN A 6 -13.61 17.72 -13.74
N GLN A 7 -12.61 16.87 -13.70
CA GLN A 7 -12.26 16.15 -12.48
C GLN A 7 -11.43 16.99 -11.52
N GLN A 8 -10.57 17.88 -12.02
CA GLN A 8 -9.89 18.86 -11.18
C GLN A 8 -10.95 19.74 -10.48
N ASP A 9 -11.98 20.22 -11.20
CA ASP A 9 -13.05 21.02 -10.64
C ASP A 9 -13.81 20.30 -9.51
N VAL A 10 -13.97 18.96 -9.60
CA VAL A 10 -14.56 18.12 -8.54
C VAL A 10 -13.72 18.19 -7.27
N TYR A 11 -12.40 17.99 -7.35
CA TYR A 11 -11.53 18.05 -6.19
C TYR A 11 -11.45 19.44 -5.56
N PHE A 12 -11.50 20.51 -6.36
CA PHE A 12 -11.59 21.88 -5.83
C PHE A 12 -12.89 22.12 -5.04
N ALA A 13 -14.02 21.65 -5.57
CA ALA A 13 -15.31 21.76 -4.90
C ALA A 13 -15.34 20.96 -3.58
N ASP A 14 -14.80 19.73 -3.59
CA ASP A 14 -14.72 18.88 -2.41
C ASP A 14 -13.75 19.47 -1.36
N PHE A 15 -12.64 20.09 -1.78
CA PHE A 15 -11.73 20.80 -0.89
C PHE A 15 -12.40 22.01 -0.22
N ALA A 16 -13.12 22.83 -0.98
CA ALA A 16 -13.87 23.95 -0.42
C ALA A 16 -14.94 23.49 0.61
N ALA A 17 -15.57 22.33 0.35
CA ALA A 17 -16.49 21.72 1.29
C ALA A 17 -15.79 21.23 2.57
N LEU A 18 -14.58 20.64 2.43
CA LEU A 18 -13.73 20.25 3.55
C LEU A 18 -13.33 21.46 4.40
N GLU A 19 -12.82 22.54 3.79
CA GLU A 19 -12.43 23.76 4.51
C GLU A 19 -13.61 24.36 5.29
N LYS A 20 -14.79 24.43 4.65
CA LYS A 20 -16.02 24.92 5.30
C LYS A 20 -16.40 24.05 6.50
N ARG A 21 -16.28 22.74 6.39
CA ARG A 21 -16.63 21.78 7.47
C ARG A 21 -15.65 21.83 8.63
N LEU A 22 -14.36 21.93 8.37
CA LEU A 22 -13.32 22.03 9.40
C LEU A 22 -13.39 23.39 10.13
N GLY A 23 -13.60 24.48 9.40
CA GLY A 23 -13.82 25.82 9.98
C GLY A 23 -12.73 26.20 10.98
N ALA A 24 -13.16 26.58 12.19
CA ALA A 24 -12.25 26.99 13.28
C ALA A 24 -11.55 25.82 13.97
N SER A 25 -11.96 24.57 13.73
CA SER A 25 -11.32 23.39 14.31
C SER A 25 -10.08 22.95 13.52
N ASP A 26 -9.84 23.54 12.33
CA ASP A 26 -8.66 23.24 11.52
C ASP A 26 -7.41 23.87 12.14
N PRO A 27 -6.35 23.08 12.45
CA PRO A 27 -5.12 23.62 12.98
C PRO A 27 -4.51 24.69 12.05
N PRO A 28 -4.19 25.89 12.57
CA PRO A 28 -3.68 26.99 11.74
C PRO A 28 -2.45 26.67 10.92
N TRP A 29 -1.59 25.79 11.43
CA TRP A 29 -0.36 25.35 10.74
C TRP A 29 -0.63 24.37 9.58
N LEU A 30 -1.75 23.61 9.61
CA LEU A 30 -2.04 22.59 8.60
C LEU A 30 -2.78 23.15 7.39
N ARG A 31 -3.61 24.16 7.57
CA ARG A 31 -4.39 24.80 6.49
C ARG A 31 -3.52 25.28 5.31
N PRO A 32 -2.43 26.04 5.52
CA PRO A 32 -1.56 26.45 4.40
C PRO A 32 -0.90 25.25 3.69
N ILE A 33 -0.59 24.17 4.40
CA ILE A 33 -0.02 22.95 3.80
C ILE A 33 -1.04 22.29 2.87
N ARG A 34 -2.29 22.13 3.31
CA ARG A 34 -3.36 21.57 2.48
C ARG A 34 -3.59 22.40 1.21
N LYS A 35 -3.66 23.73 1.37
CA LYS A 35 -3.86 24.64 0.22
C LYS A 35 -2.72 24.56 -0.78
N ALA A 36 -1.47 24.65 -0.32
CA ALA A 36 -0.30 24.52 -1.18
C ALA A 36 -0.23 23.17 -1.89
N ALA A 37 -0.68 22.10 -1.23
CA ALA A 37 -0.74 20.77 -1.83
C ALA A 37 -1.84 20.65 -2.89
N LEU A 38 -3.01 21.28 -2.69
CA LEU A 38 -4.06 21.35 -3.71
C LEU A 38 -3.60 22.13 -4.94
N ASP A 39 -3.00 23.31 -4.72
CA ASP A 39 -2.44 24.13 -5.79
C ASP A 39 -1.39 23.32 -6.58
N ARG A 40 -0.54 22.56 -5.87
CA ARG A 40 0.46 21.71 -6.50
C ARG A 40 -0.15 20.55 -7.27
N PHE A 41 -1.21 19.93 -6.77
CA PHE A 41 -1.95 18.91 -7.53
C PHE A 41 -2.57 19.49 -8.81
N ALA A 42 -3.09 20.72 -8.74
CA ALA A 42 -3.63 21.39 -9.92
C ALA A 42 -2.58 21.62 -11.02
N GLU A 43 -1.35 21.98 -10.62
CA GLU A 43 -0.22 22.16 -11.55
C GLU A 43 0.27 20.84 -12.15
N LEU A 44 0.39 19.78 -11.32
CA LEU A 44 0.89 18.47 -11.75
C LEU A 44 -0.14 17.71 -12.59
N GLY A 45 -1.42 17.79 -12.22
CA GLY A 45 -2.46 16.95 -12.77
C GLY A 45 -2.25 15.46 -12.44
N PHE A 46 -3.07 14.60 -13.04
CA PHE A 46 -2.83 13.15 -12.98
C PHE A 46 -1.62 12.78 -13.85
N PRO A 47 -0.75 11.89 -13.34
CA PRO A 47 0.43 11.51 -14.10
C PRO A 47 0.07 10.76 -15.39
N ALA A 48 0.93 10.88 -16.38
CA ALA A 48 0.78 10.24 -17.68
C ALA A 48 1.94 9.28 -17.97
N THR A 49 1.71 8.30 -18.83
CA THR A 49 2.71 7.28 -19.20
C THR A 49 3.96 7.83 -19.92
N LYS A 50 3.94 9.09 -20.35
CA LYS A 50 5.14 9.79 -20.84
C LYS A 50 6.12 10.17 -19.72
N MET A 51 5.68 10.17 -18.45
CA MET A 51 6.54 10.41 -17.30
C MET A 51 7.26 9.11 -16.93
N GLU A 52 8.58 9.16 -16.72
CA GLU A 52 9.40 7.95 -16.49
C GLU A 52 8.88 7.08 -15.33
N GLU A 53 8.49 7.70 -14.22
CA GLU A 53 7.97 7.00 -13.04
C GLU A 53 6.58 6.37 -13.26
N TRP A 54 5.91 6.68 -14.38
CA TRP A 54 4.57 6.19 -14.74
C TRP A 54 4.52 5.49 -16.09
N LYS A 55 5.69 5.23 -16.69
CA LYS A 55 5.83 4.69 -18.04
C LYS A 55 4.98 3.43 -18.28
N TYR A 56 4.88 2.56 -17.29
CA TYR A 56 4.16 1.29 -17.41
C TYR A 56 2.80 1.30 -16.72
N THR A 57 2.38 2.43 -16.13
CA THR A 57 1.14 2.51 -15.32
C THR A 57 0.27 3.67 -15.77
N ASN A 58 -0.83 3.33 -16.43
CA ASN A 58 -1.81 4.30 -16.91
C ASN A 58 -2.89 4.55 -15.85
N VAL A 59 -2.94 5.77 -15.32
CA VAL A 59 -3.95 6.18 -14.32
C VAL A 59 -5.16 6.89 -14.92
N ALA A 60 -5.30 6.94 -16.25
CA ALA A 60 -6.49 7.49 -16.89
C ALA A 60 -7.80 6.84 -16.41
N PRO A 61 -7.87 5.54 -16.08
CA PRO A 61 -9.06 4.94 -15.49
C PRO A 61 -9.44 5.53 -14.12
N ILE A 62 -8.49 6.01 -13.31
CA ILE A 62 -8.76 6.75 -12.07
C ILE A 62 -9.25 8.15 -12.44
N ALA A 63 -8.54 8.81 -13.35
CA ALA A 63 -8.83 10.17 -13.77
C ALA A 63 -10.18 10.32 -14.50
N ALA A 64 -10.74 9.28 -15.08
CA ALA A 64 -12.02 9.32 -15.78
C ALA A 64 -13.24 9.19 -14.86
N VAL A 65 -13.06 8.86 -13.59
CA VAL A 65 -14.17 8.59 -12.65
C VAL A 65 -14.29 9.72 -11.62
N PRO A 66 -15.45 10.35 -11.45
CA PRO A 66 -15.64 11.45 -10.48
C PRO A 66 -15.78 10.88 -9.06
N PHE A 67 -14.70 10.37 -8.51
CA PHE A 67 -14.64 9.89 -7.14
C PHE A 67 -14.88 11.02 -6.15
N ARG A 68 -15.65 10.75 -5.10
CA ARG A 68 -16.00 11.72 -4.05
C ARG A 68 -15.68 11.17 -2.66
N PRO A 69 -15.12 11.99 -1.75
CA PRO A 69 -14.97 11.59 -0.37
C PRO A 69 -16.32 11.46 0.31
N VAL A 70 -16.44 10.49 1.22
CA VAL A 70 -17.63 10.39 2.07
C VAL A 70 -17.62 11.54 3.07
N SER A 71 -18.69 12.32 3.09
CA SER A 71 -18.91 13.36 4.10
C SER A 71 -19.74 12.83 5.28
N GLY A 72 -19.38 13.23 6.50
CA GLY A 72 -20.08 12.87 7.72
C GLY A 72 -19.51 11.66 8.46
N ARG A 73 -20.27 11.12 9.40
CA ARG A 73 -19.83 9.97 10.21
C ARG A 73 -19.87 8.68 9.40
N SER A 74 -18.92 7.79 9.68
CA SER A 74 -18.99 6.40 9.20
C SER A 74 -20.35 5.81 9.57
N SER A 75 -21.09 5.34 8.59
CA SER A 75 -22.28 4.53 8.84
C SER A 75 -22.12 3.22 8.11
N ILE A 76 -22.05 2.16 8.88
CA ILE A 76 -22.01 0.78 8.40
C ILE A 76 -23.28 0.09 8.94
N SER A 77 -23.94 -0.70 8.14
CA SER A 77 -25.11 -1.45 8.61
C SER A 77 -24.69 -2.57 9.58
N ALA A 78 -25.59 -2.96 10.48
CA ALA A 78 -25.28 -4.04 11.44
C ALA A 78 -24.82 -5.35 10.77
N PRO A 79 -25.42 -5.81 9.65
CA PRO A 79 -24.90 -6.99 8.93
C PRO A 79 -23.49 -6.78 8.37
N GLN A 80 -23.18 -5.60 7.81
CA GLN A 80 -21.84 -5.31 7.32
C GLN A 80 -20.83 -5.23 8.47
N ALA A 81 -21.20 -4.60 9.59
CA ALA A 81 -20.33 -4.55 10.78
C ALA A 81 -20.02 -5.95 11.30
N GLN A 82 -21.01 -6.86 11.30
CA GLN A 82 -20.82 -8.26 11.67
C GLN A 82 -19.85 -8.96 10.67
N THR A 83 -20.04 -8.75 9.37
CA THR A 83 -19.14 -9.27 8.34
C THR A 83 -17.70 -8.78 8.53
N VAL A 84 -17.50 -7.50 8.87
CA VAL A 84 -16.16 -6.95 9.17
C VAL A 84 -15.54 -7.67 10.36
N LYS A 85 -16.30 -7.88 11.43
CA LYS A 85 -15.82 -8.59 12.62
C LYS A 85 -15.41 -10.04 12.30
N GLU A 86 -16.23 -10.77 11.58
CA GLU A 86 -15.98 -12.17 11.25
C GLU A 86 -14.85 -12.37 10.25
N ARG A 87 -14.81 -11.54 9.20
CA ARG A 87 -13.87 -11.73 8.09
C ARG A 87 -12.53 -11.06 8.29
N PHE A 88 -12.48 -9.91 8.98
CA PHE A 88 -11.28 -9.08 8.96
C PHE A 88 -10.71 -8.78 10.35
N VAL A 89 -11.46 -8.95 11.43
CA VAL A 89 -10.90 -8.81 12.77
C VAL A 89 -9.94 -9.97 13.01
N LEU A 90 -8.68 -9.66 13.30
CA LEU A 90 -7.72 -10.60 13.86
C LEU A 90 -8.14 -10.91 15.31
N ALA A 91 -7.59 -11.94 15.94
CA ALA A 91 -8.05 -12.39 17.25
C ALA A 91 -8.26 -11.24 18.25
N GLU A 92 -9.39 -11.27 18.97
CA GLU A 92 -9.72 -10.21 19.93
C GLU A 92 -8.69 -10.16 21.07
N GLY A 93 -8.27 -8.93 21.41
CA GLY A 93 -7.28 -8.71 22.47
C GLY A 93 -5.81 -8.87 22.06
N ASP A 94 -5.50 -9.34 20.85
CA ASP A 94 -4.13 -9.53 20.38
C ASP A 94 -3.52 -8.27 19.75
N SER A 95 -4.33 -7.25 19.48
CA SER A 95 -3.88 -5.98 18.88
C SER A 95 -4.66 -4.79 19.40
N SER A 96 -4.06 -3.58 19.30
CA SER A 96 -4.78 -2.32 19.35
C SER A 96 -5.26 -2.00 17.94
N ARG A 97 -6.58 -1.92 17.73
CA ARG A 97 -7.15 -1.81 16.39
C ARG A 97 -7.88 -0.49 16.19
N LEU A 98 -7.56 0.21 15.11
CA LEU A 98 -8.33 1.32 14.58
C LEU A 98 -9.00 0.88 13.28
N VAL A 99 -10.31 1.09 13.17
CA VAL A 99 -11.08 0.75 11.97
C VAL A 99 -11.58 2.02 11.30
N PHE A 100 -11.39 2.10 10.01
CA PHE A 100 -11.90 3.16 9.15
C PHE A 100 -12.81 2.54 8.09
N VAL A 101 -13.98 3.12 7.88
CA VAL A 101 -14.95 2.66 6.89
C VAL A 101 -15.23 3.79 5.91
N ASP A 102 -15.01 3.56 4.62
CA ASP A 102 -15.20 4.52 3.54
C ASP A 102 -14.57 5.89 3.85
N GLY A 103 -13.35 5.91 4.34
CA GLY A 103 -12.63 7.13 4.66
C GLY A 103 -12.91 7.72 6.05
N GLN A 104 -13.77 7.13 6.89
CA GLN A 104 -14.18 7.67 8.18
C GLN A 104 -13.83 6.71 9.33
N PHE A 105 -13.32 7.27 10.44
CA PHE A 105 -13.05 6.49 11.65
C PHE A 105 -14.35 5.90 12.24
N ASN A 106 -14.30 4.64 12.63
CA ASN A 106 -15.41 3.91 13.25
C ASN A 106 -15.02 3.42 14.64
N SER A 107 -15.55 4.08 15.67
CA SER A 107 -15.24 3.77 17.07
C SER A 107 -15.82 2.44 17.55
N GLU A 108 -16.97 2.00 16.98
CA GLU A 108 -17.65 0.75 17.40
C GLU A 108 -16.92 -0.51 16.95
N LEU A 109 -16.17 -0.43 15.85
CA LEU A 109 -15.34 -1.51 15.34
C LEU A 109 -13.89 -1.44 15.82
N SER A 110 -13.51 -0.30 16.39
CA SER A 110 -12.16 -0.05 16.93
C SER A 110 -12.04 -0.56 18.36
N SER A 111 -10.83 -0.99 18.73
CA SER A 111 -10.51 -1.42 20.09
C SER A 111 -9.06 -1.06 20.39
N THR A 112 -8.85 -0.12 21.28
CA THR A 112 -7.53 0.15 21.82
C THR A 112 -7.37 -0.62 23.12
N ALA A 113 -6.60 -1.71 23.08
CA ALA A 113 -6.23 -2.47 24.27
C ALA A 113 -5.48 -1.57 25.26
N SER A 114 -5.27 -2.03 26.51
CA SER A 114 -4.45 -1.29 27.48
C SER A 114 -3.06 -1.02 26.88
N LEU A 115 -2.82 0.23 26.53
CA LEU A 115 -1.55 0.70 25.99
C LEU A 115 -0.55 1.01 27.12
N PRO A 116 0.75 0.83 26.92
CA PRO A 116 1.75 1.32 27.84
C PRO A 116 1.63 2.83 28.08
N PRO A 117 2.07 3.35 29.22
CA PRO A 117 2.02 4.78 29.51
C PRO A 117 2.70 5.61 28.40
N GLY A 118 2.02 6.67 27.97
CA GLY A 118 2.51 7.60 26.94
C GLY A 118 2.36 7.12 25.51
N VAL A 119 1.97 5.87 25.25
CA VAL A 119 1.65 5.40 23.90
C VAL A 119 0.31 5.97 23.45
N ILE A 120 0.28 6.56 22.27
CA ILE A 120 -0.93 7.10 21.63
C ILE A 120 -1.26 6.25 20.41
N VAL A 121 -2.48 5.73 20.35
CA VAL A 121 -3.05 5.06 19.16
C VAL A 121 -4.46 5.63 19.01
N THR A 122 -4.65 6.52 18.02
CA THR A 122 -5.93 7.20 17.83
C THR A 122 -6.13 7.56 16.35
N SER A 123 -7.34 8.01 15.97
CA SER A 123 -7.55 8.58 14.65
C SER A 123 -6.81 9.90 14.50
N LEU A 124 -6.34 10.19 13.29
CA LEU A 124 -5.66 11.45 12.98
C LEU A 124 -6.56 12.66 13.26
N ALA A 125 -7.85 12.55 12.93
CA ALA A 125 -8.84 13.60 13.21
C ALA A 125 -8.93 13.93 14.71
N GLU A 126 -8.91 12.91 15.57
CA GLU A 126 -8.92 13.10 17.02
C GLU A 126 -7.59 13.68 17.53
N ALA A 127 -6.46 13.22 16.98
CA ALA A 127 -5.14 13.76 17.31
C ALA A 127 -5.02 15.25 16.93
N LEU A 128 -5.52 15.64 15.76
CA LEU A 128 -5.58 17.04 15.30
C LEU A 128 -6.45 17.88 16.21
N ALA A 129 -7.66 17.41 16.56
CA ALA A 129 -8.59 18.14 17.41
C ALA A 129 -8.05 18.36 18.84
N ARG A 130 -7.23 17.45 19.35
CA ARG A 130 -6.61 17.54 20.70
C ARG A 130 -5.27 18.24 20.69
N GLY A 131 -4.70 18.57 19.54
CA GLY A 131 -3.34 19.10 19.44
C GLY A 131 -2.31 18.12 20.00
N ALA A 132 -2.35 16.85 19.55
CA ALA A 132 -1.48 15.80 20.06
C ALA A 132 0.00 16.18 19.94
N PRO A 133 0.83 15.90 20.95
CA PRO A 133 2.26 16.17 20.92
C PRO A 133 2.92 15.56 19.68
N GLY A 134 3.98 16.20 19.16
CA GLY A 134 4.73 15.68 18.01
C GLY A 134 4.02 15.77 16.64
N LEU A 135 2.70 15.96 16.61
CA LEU A 135 1.92 15.94 15.36
C LEU A 135 2.40 17.01 14.35
N GLU A 136 2.51 18.27 14.79
CA GLU A 136 2.97 19.39 13.95
C GLU A 136 4.43 19.21 13.49
N ALA A 137 5.26 18.60 14.32
CA ALA A 137 6.67 18.36 14.01
C ALA A 137 6.87 17.30 12.90
N HIS A 138 5.92 16.37 12.77
CA HIS A 138 6.10 15.18 11.92
C HIS A 138 5.10 15.07 10.76
N LEU A 139 3.84 15.52 10.92
CA LEU A 139 2.81 15.34 9.89
C LEU A 139 3.10 16.17 8.63
N ALA A 140 3.06 15.52 7.48
CA ALA A 140 3.34 16.10 6.17
C ALA A 140 4.77 16.69 6.04
N ARG A 141 5.75 16.06 6.72
CA ARG A 141 7.14 16.51 6.69
C ARG A 141 8.05 15.61 5.86
N TYR A 142 7.68 14.37 5.65
CA TYR A 142 8.56 13.37 5.04
C TYR A 142 8.08 12.93 3.65
N ALA A 143 6.80 12.64 3.49
CA ALA A 143 6.22 12.34 2.19
C ALA A 143 6.03 13.62 1.37
N GLY A 144 7.04 13.97 0.57
CA GLY A 144 7.06 15.19 -0.24
C GLY A 144 6.01 15.14 -1.37
N TYR A 145 5.20 16.19 -1.47
CA TYR A 145 4.15 16.32 -2.48
C TYR A 145 4.57 17.16 -3.72
N GLN A 146 5.78 17.72 -3.73
CA GLN A 146 6.20 18.65 -4.77
C GLN A 146 6.26 18.04 -6.18
N ASN A 147 6.61 16.77 -6.28
CA ASN A 147 6.73 16.05 -7.55
C ASN A 147 5.85 14.79 -7.60
N HIS A 148 4.84 14.70 -6.73
CA HIS A 148 4.04 13.51 -6.58
C HIS A 148 2.55 13.83 -6.48
N ALA A 149 1.83 13.73 -7.60
CA ALA A 149 0.43 14.14 -7.71
C ALA A 149 -0.51 13.50 -6.68
N PHE A 150 -0.40 12.18 -6.45
CA PHE A 150 -1.27 11.49 -5.48
C PHE A 150 -0.92 11.83 -4.04
N VAL A 151 0.35 12.09 -3.72
CA VAL A 151 0.75 12.62 -2.40
C VAL A 151 0.23 14.04 -2.22
N ALA A 152 0.30 14.89 -3.28
CA ALA A 152 -0.27 16.23 -3.26
C ALA A 152 -1.77 16.19 -3.00
N LEU A 153 -2.51 15.36 -3.74
CA LEU A 153 -3.94 15.18 -3.54
C LEU A 153 -4.25 14.65 -2.13
N ASN A 154 -3.53 13.65 -1.63
CA ASN A 154 -3.70 13.15 -0.25
C ASN A 154 -3.42 14.25 0.78
N THR A 155 -2.35 15.03 0.61
CA THR A 155 -1.97 16.10 1.52
C THR A 155 -3.02 17.21 1.57
N ALA A 156 -3.65 17.55 0.44
CA ALA A 156 -4.76 18.49 0.39
C ALA A 156 -5.95 18.02 1.25
N PHE A 157 -6.23 16.72 1.27
CA PHE A 157 -7.33 16.12 2.00
C PHE A 157 -6.94 15.49 3.35
N ILE A 158 -5.82 15.90 3.97
CA ILE A 158 -5.44 15.41 5.31
C ILE A 158 -6.56 15.66 6.32
N GLU A 159 -7.17 14.61 6.80
CA GLU A 159 -8.18 14.63 7.84
C GLU A 159 -8.25 13.29 8.55
N GLN A 160 -8.41 12.21 7.79
CA GLN A 160 -8.64 10.86 8.30
C GLN A 160 -7.42 9.98 8.11
N GLY A 161 -7.27 9.01 9.00
CA GLY A 161 -6.17 8.07 9.08
C GLY A 161 -5.77 7.86 10.53
N ALA A 162 -4.62 7.25 10.75
CA ALA A 162 -4.14 6.90 12.08
C ALA A 162 -3.00 7.82 12.56
N PHE A 163 -2.99 8.08 13.85
CA PHE A 163 -1.85 8.62 14.57
C PHE A 163 -1.37 7.62 15.61
N VAL A 164 -0.13 7.19 15.48
CA VAL A 164 0.53 6.27 16.41
C VAL A 164 1.82 6.92 16.91
N GLU A 165 1.93 7.10 18.22
CA GLU A 165 3.14 7.57 18.86
C GLU A 165 3.56 6.59 19.94
N VAL A 166 4.77 6.05 19.81
CA VAL A 166 5.41 5.18 20.80
C VAL A 166 6.56 5.96 21.43
N PRO A 167 6.49 6.34 22.72
CA PRO A 167 7.53 7.13 23.35
C PRO A 167 8.84 6.34 23.45
N ARG A 168 9.93 7.04 23.72
CA ARG A 168 11.27 6.43 23.85
C ARG A 168 11.27 5.29 24.87
N GLU A 169 12.13 4.29 24.61
CA GLU A 169 12.41 3.17 25.52
C GLU A 169 11.14 2.33 25.85
N THR A 170 10.22 2.24 24.90
CA THR A 170 8.95 1.55 25.06
C THR A 170 8.86 0.36 24.10
N VAL A 171 8.54 -0.82 24.64
CA VAL A 171 8.27 -2.01 23.83
C VAL A 171 6.77 -2.22 23.73
N LEU A 172 6.22 -2.02 22.54
CA LEU A 172 4.82 -2.29 22.25
C LEU A 172 4.66 -3.76 21.88
N ARG A 173 4.27 -4.57 22.85
CA ARG A 173 4.22 -6.05 22.69
C ARG A 173 3.12 -6.52 21.74
N LYS A 174 2.00 -5.80 21.72
CA LYS A 174 0.87 -6.10 20.81
C LYS A 174 0.95 -5.18 19.60
N PRO A 175 0.70 -5.70 18.39
CA PRO A 175 0.70 -4.87 17.20
C PRO A 175 -0.42 -3.82 17.23
N VAL A 176 -0.20 -2.73 16.51
CA VAL A 176 -1.23 -1.77 16.12
C VAL A 176 -1.80 -2.20 14.78
N ASP A 177 -3.09 -2.50 14.74
CA ASP A 177 -3.82 -2.94 13.54
C ASP A 177 -4.67 -1.80 12.99
N LEU A 178 -4.30 -1.27 11.85
CA LEU A 178 -4.99 -0.23 11.11
C LEU A 178 -5.81 -0.88 10.00
N LEU A 179 -7.12 -1.00 10.19
CA LEU A 179 -8.02 -1.67 9.25
C LEU A 179 -8.85 -0.65 8.49
N PHE A 180 -8.66 -0.59 7.17
CA PHE A 180 -9.36 0.27 6.23
C PHE A 180 -10.33 -0.57 5.40
N VAL A 181 -11.63 -0.31 5.56
CA VAL A 181 -12.73 -1.08 4.95
C VAL A 181 -13.45 -0.22 3.93
N ALA A 182 -13.59 -0.72 2.71
CA ALA A 182 -14.47 -0.15 1.70
C ALA A 182 -15.78 -0.95 1.62
N THR A 183 -16.92 -0.23 1.65
CA THR A 183 -18.26 -0.84 1.64
C THR A 183 -18.95 -0.48 0.38
N ALA A 184 -19.05 -0.74 -0.66
CA ALA A 184 -19.89 -0.41 -1.83
C ALA A 184 -20.85 0.79 -1.68
N ARG A 185 -20.62 1.69 -0.69
CA ARG A 185 -21.47 2.86 -0.51
C ARG A 185 -21.28 3.84 -1.65
N THR A 186 -22.40 4.35 -2.14
CA THR A 186 -22.38 5.61 -2.88
C THR A 186 -22.23 6.72 -1.85
N GLY A 187 -21.07 7.39 -1.84
CA GLY A 187 -20.84 8.54 -0.96
C GLY A 187 -21.98 9.53 -1.08
N GLY A 188 -22.59 9.98 0.01
CA GLY A 188 -23.69 10.97 0.14
C GLY A 188 -24.37 11.53 -1.13
N GLY A 189 -24.20 10.85 -2.28
CA GLY A 189 -24.59 11.16 -3.64
C GLY A 189 -24.42 9.95 -4.56
N THR A 190 -24.63 10.11 -5.84
CA THR A 190 -24.75 9.04 -6.85
C THR A 190 -23.41 8.57 -7.46
N GLY A 191 -22.26 8.63 -6.76
CA GLY A 191 -20.97 8.31 -7.36
C GLY A 191 -20.06 7.40 -6.51
N PRO A 192 -19.01 6.83 -7.13
CA PRO A 192 -18.04 6.01 -6.43
C PRO A 192 -17.19 6.82 -5.45
N VAL A 193 -16.78 6.15 -4.37
CA VAL A 193 -16.08 6.76 -3.22
C VAL A 193 -14.58 6.86 -3.45
N VAL A 194 -13.96 7.95 -2.95
CA VAL A 194 -12.52 8.02 -2.66
C VAL A 194 -12.28 8.16 -1.17
N SER A 195 -11.29 7.43 -0.67
CA SER A 195 -10.78 7.57 0.70
C SER A 195 -9.33 8.07 0.67
N HIS A 196 -9.09 9.23 1.29
CA HIS A 196 -7.75 9.80 1.47
C HIS A 196 -7.29 9.51 2.90
N TYR A 197 -6.46 8.49 3.07
CA TYR A 197 -5.91 8.15 4.38
C TYR A 197 -4.52 8.75 4.56
N ARG A 198 -4.31 9.47 5.66
CA ARG A 198 -2.99 9.92 6.09
C ARG A 198 -2.65 9.31 7.43
N ASN A 199 -1.64 8.44 7.45
CA ASN A 199 -1.15 7.82 8.67
C ASN A 199 0.17 8.46 9.08
N LEU A 200 0.33 8.72 10.38
CA LEU A 200 1.58 9.13 10.98
C LEU A 200 1.95 8.17 12.11
N ILE A 201 3.12 7.57 12.00
CA ILE A 201 3.64 6.60 12.96
C ILE A 201 5.00 7.09 13.42
N VAL A 202 5.13 7.41 14.72
CA VAL A 202 6.36 7.88 15.34
C VAL A 202 6.78 6.88 16.40
N VAL A 203 7.91 6.21 16.18
CA VAL A 203 8.49 5.26 17.15
C VAL A 203 9.76 5.87 17.73
N GLY A 204 9.71 6.21 19.02
CA GLY A 204 10.77 6.92 19.73
C GLY A 204 12.06 6.12 19.87
N ARG A 205 13.12 6.78 20.35
CA ARG A 205 14.44 6.18 20.54
C ARG A 205 14.36 4.91 21.39
N GLY A 206 15.04 3.84 20.95
CA GLY A 206 15.15 2.58 21.68
C GLY A 206 13.85 1.81 21.86
N SER A 207 12.81 2.17 21.09
CA SER A 207 11.49 1.56 21.19
C SER A 207 11.25 0.50 20.15
N GLN A 208 10.24 -0.35 20.38
CA GLN A 208 9.86 -1.43 19.47
C GLN A 208 8.37 -1.40 19.21
N ALA A 209 7.96 -1.54 17.95
CA ALA A 209 6.56 -1.61 17.54
C ALA A 209 6.35 -2.50 16.32
N THR A 210 5.22 -3.20 16.29
CA THR A 210 4.69 -3.86 15.09
C THR A 210 3.44 -3.12 14.64
N ILE A 211 3.43 -2.69 13.38
CA ILE A 211 2.31 -1.98 12.76
C ILE A 211 1.77 -2.84 11.63
N VAL A 212 0.47 -3.03 11.61
CA VAL A 212 -0.25 -3.76 10.56
C VAL A 212 -1.23 -2.80 9.89
N GLU A 213 -1.10 -2.60 8.59
CA GLU A 213 -1.95 -1.72 7.79
C GLU A 213 -2.69 -2.56 6.75
N ARG A 214 -4.02 -2.64 6.85
CA ARG A 214 -4.82 -3.54 6.01
C ARG A 214 -5.92 -2.81 5.28
N TYR A 215 -6.01 -3.02 3.98
CA TYR A 215 -7.04 -2.49 3.10
C TYR A 215 -7.90 -3.63 2.57
N VAL A 216 -9.21 -3.54 2.80
CA VAL A 216 -10.14 -4.62 2.45
C VAL A 216 -11.42 -4.06 1.82
N GLY A 217 -12.01 -4.82 0.89
CA GLY A 217 -13.33 -4.54 0.33
C GLY A 217 -14.37 -5.55 0.83
N LEU A 218 -15.57 -5.08 1.16
CA LEU A 218 -16.70 -5.97 1.48
C LEU A 218 -17.34 -6.53 0.22
N GLU A 219 -17.42 -5.75 -0.83
CA GLU A 219 -18.12 -6.00 -2.09
C GLU A 219 -17.19 -5.80 -3.29
N GLU A 220 -17.52 -6.42 -4.42
CA GLU A 220 -16.78 -6.26 -5.68
C GLU A 220 -17.20 -4.96 -6.40
N GLU A 221 -16.89 -3.82 -5.79
CA GLU A 221 -17.27 -2.49 -6.28
C GLU A 221 -16.06 -1.64 -6.67
N ARG A 222 -16.36 -0.57 -7.42
CA ARG A 222 -15.36 0.41 -7.84
C ARG A 222 -15.28 1.54 -6.81
N TYR A 223 -14.09 1.71 -6.24
CA TYR A 223 -13.74 2.81 -5.35
C TYR A 223 -12.26 3.16 -5.51
N PHE A 224 -11.83 4.24 -4.90
CA PHE A 224 -10.43 4.66 -4.94
C PHE A 224 -9.88 4.85 -3.53
N THR A 225 -8.80 4.18 -3.22
CA THR A 225 -8.01 4.37 -1.99
C THR A 225 -6.73 5.12 -2.33
N ASN A 226 -6.54 6.30 -1.74
CA ASN A 226 -5.31 7.09 -1.83
C ASN A 226 -4.72 7.25 -0.43
N ALA A 227 -3.70 6.46 -0.11
CA ALA A 227 -3.12 6.38 1.22
C ALA A 227 -1.68 6.92 1.26
N VAL A 228 -1.34 7.65 2.31
CA VAL A 228 0.03 8.06 2.59
C VAL A 228 0.35 7.78 4.05
N THR A 229 1.39 6.99 4.28
CA THR A 229 1.90 6.66 5.62
C THR A 229 3.30 7.24 5.80
N GLU A 230 3.47 8.06 6.83
CA GLU A 230 4.78 8.56 7.26
C GLU A 230 5.19 7.78 8.51
N LEU A 231 6.33 7.08 8.42
CA LEU A 231 6.92 6.29 9.49
C LEU A 231 8.25 6.89 9.93
N VAL A 232 8.34 7.27 11.19
CA VAL A 232 9.57 7.81 11.78
C VAL A 232 10.09 6.83 12.81
N ALA A 233 11.26 6.27 12.56
CA ALA A 233 11.97 5.40 13.49
C ALA A 233 13.14 6.16 14.14
N GLY A 234 13.05 6.44 15.43
CA GLY A 234 14.08 7.11 16.20
C GLY A 234 15.37 6.29 16.33
N GLU A 235 16.40 6.85 16.95
CA GLU A 235 17.68 6.15 17.19
C GLU A 235 17.45 4.83 17.93
N GLY A 236 17.99 3.73 17.39
CA GLY A 236 17.87 2.38 17.94
C GLY A 236 16.45 1.81 17.94
N ALA A 237 15.51 2.45 17.30
CA ALA A 237 14.13 1.93 17.20
C ALA A 237 14.06 0.67 16.31
N ILE A 238 13.18 -0.26 16.66
CA ILE A 238 12.91 -1.48 15.88
C ILE A 238 11.43 -1.46 15.47
N VAL A 239 11.18 -1.46 14.16
CA VAL A 239 9.82 -1.39 13.62
C VAL A 239 9.59 -2.50 12.61
N ASP A 240 8.57 -3.33 12.87
CA ASP A 240 8.01 -4.24 11.88
C ASP A 240 6.72 -3.62 11.32
N TYR A 241 6.68 -3.36 10.02
CA TYR A 241 5.53 -2.81 9.32
C TYR A 241 5.03 -3.79 8.28
N VAL A 242 3.77 -4.16 8.37
CA VAL A 242 3.13 -5.08 7.41
C VAL A 242 1.95 -4.39 6.77
N LYS A 243 1.94 -4.34 5.43
CA LYS A 243 0.79 -3.88 4.65
C LYS A 243 0.16 -5.06 3.92
N ALA A 244 -1.16 -5.20 4.04
CA ALA A 244 -1.93 -6.20 3.31
C ALA A 244 -3.08 -5.54 2.55
N GLN A 245 -3.09 -5.69 1.21
CA GLN A 245 -4.10 -5.12 0.34
C GLN A 245 -4.93 -6.25 -0.29
N GLN A 246 -6.21 -6.34 0.12
CA GLN A 246 -7.19 -7.36 -0.29
C GLN A 246 -8.52 -6.68 -0.68
N GLU A 247 -8.42 -5.67 -1.54
CA GLU A 247 -9.55 -4.88 -2.01
C GLU A 247 -10.26 -5.55 -3.20
N SER A 248 -11.40 -5.00 -3.60
CA SER A 248 -12.14 -5.41 -4.80
C SER A 248 -11.24 -5.45 -6.04
N GLU A 249 -11.41 -6.42 -6.90
CA GLU A 249 -10.71 -6.48 -8.21
C GLU A 249 -11.10 -5.33 -9.15
N ARG A 250 -12.12 -4.52 -8.80
CA ARG A 250 -12.56 -3.31 -9.52
C ARG A 250 -12.05 -2.01 -8.87
N ALA A 251 -11.43 -2.10 -7.70
CA ALA A 251 -10.92 -0.94 -6.95
C ALA A 251 -9.63 -0.39 -7.54
N PHE A 252 -9.38 0.88 -7.26
CA PHE A 252 -8.11 1.54 -7.47
C PHE A 252 -7.42 1.81 -6.12
N HIS A 253 -6.13 1.51 -6.04
CA HIS A 253 -5.33 1.73 -4.85
C HIS A 253 -4.02 2.43 -5.22
N VAL A 254 -3.76 3.61 -4.66
CA VAL A 254 -2.47 4.28 -4.77
C VAL A 254 -1.98 4.60 -3.36
N ALA A 255 -0.82 4.08 -3.01
CA ALA A 255 -0.27 4.25 -1.67
C ALA A 255 1.20 4.66 -1.70
N THR A 256 1.60 5.44 -0.69
CA THR A 256 2.98 5.81 -0.44
C THR A 256 3.31 5.55 1.02
N LEU A 257 4.36 4.78 1.28
CA LEU A 257 5.02 4.66 2.58
C LEU A 257 6.34 5.44 2.51
N GLN A 258 6.49 6.46 3.36
CA GLN A 258 7.75 7.17 3.57
C GLN A 258 8.29 6.83 4.94
N ALA A 259 9.43 6.14 5.00
CA ALA A 259 10.10 5.77 6.25
C ALA A 259 11.38 6.59 6.44
N GLU A 260 11.51 7.24 7.60
CA GLU A 260 12.70 7.97 8.04
C GLU A 260 13.37 7.21 9.18
N GLN A 261 14.65 6.88 9.01
CA GLN A 261 15.40 6.02 9.92
C GLN A 261 16.54 6.77 10.62
N GLY A 262 16.44 6.83 11.95
CA GLY A 262 17.49 7.35 12.81
C GLY A 262 18.67 6.38 12.97
N ARG A 263 19.72 6.81 13.70
CA ARG A 263 20.93 6.04 13.94
C ARG A 263 20.62 4.65 14.52
N SER A 264 21.27 3.62 13.99
CA SER A 264 21.16 2.22 14.45
C SER A 264 19.72 1.68 14.52
N SER A 265 18.74 2.35 13.88
CA SER A 265 17.37 1.84 13.81
C SER A 265 17.24 0.69 12.82
N ARG A 266 16.24 -0.14 13.03
CA ARG A 266 15.89 -1.25 12.15
C ARG A 266 14.43 -1.15 11.74
N VAL A 267 14.19 -1.04 10.45
CA VAL A 267 12.83 -1.03 9.90
C VAL A 267 12.69 -2.20 8.92
N SER A 268 11.73 -3.08 9.21
CA SER A 268 11.34 -4.15 8.32
C SER A 268 9.95 -3.86 7.77
N THR A 269 9.79 -3.87 6.45
CA THR A 269 8.49 -3.75 5.79
C THR A 269 8.15 -5.01 5.04
N CYS A 270 6.88 -5.41 5.07
CA CYS A 270 6.36 -6.51 4.25
C CYS A 270 5.02 -6.09 3.62
N SER A 271 5.01 -5.95 2.30
CA SER A 271 3.81 -5.60 1.54
C SER A 271 3.25 -6.83 0.82
N VAL A 272 1.95 -7.10 0.98
CA VAL A 272 1.24 -8.19 0.30
C VAL A 272 0.04 -7.62 -0.44
N ALA A 273 0.03 -7.73 -1.77
CA ALA A 273 -1.03 -7.21 -2.64
C ALA A 273 -1.76 -8.34 -3.39
N PHE A 274 -3.08 -8.44 -3.19
CA PHE A 274 -3.96 -9.43 -3.82
C PHE A 274 -5.11 -8.82 -4.61
N GLY A 275 -5.38 -7.53 -4.48
CA GLY A 275 -6.58 -6.89 -5.02
C GLY A 275 -6.29 -5.73 -5.97
N GLY A 276 -7.39 -5.08 -6.42
CA GLY A 276 -7.36 -3.90 -7.26
C GLY A 276 -7.40 -4.18 -8.76
N ALA A 277 -8.16 -3.37 -9.50
CA ALA A 277 -8.02 -3.25 -10.95
C ALA A 277 -6.67 -2.60 -11.29
N LEU A 278 -6.29 -1.60 -10.49
CA LEU A 278 -4.97 -1.01 -10.49
C LEU A 278 -4.56 -0.75 -9.04
N ALA A 279 -3.43 -1.32 -8.63
CA ALA A 279 -2.81 -1.04 -7.36
C ALA A 279 -1.37 -0.56 -7.57
N ARG A 280 -1.04 0.64 -7.06
CA ARG A 280 0.33 1.17 -7.07
C ARG A 280 0.78 1.47 -5.66
N GLU A 281 1.96 0.99 -5.33
CA GLU A 281 2.62 1.24 -4.06
C GLU A 281 4.00 1.84 -4.25
N GLU A 282 4.29 2.91 -3.54
CA GLU A 282 5.63 3.47 -3.42
C GLU A 282 6.12 3.32 -1.98
N VAL A 283 7.23 2.61 -1.81
CA VAL A 283 7.92 2.46 -0.52
C VAL A 283 9.24 3.22 -0.59
N LYS A 284 9.37 4.27 0.21
CA LYS A 284 10.59 5.08 0.29
C LYS A 284 11.19 4.96 1.69
N ALA A 285 12.40 4.43 1.78
CA ALA A 285 13.15 4.31 3.02
C ALA A 285 14.40 5.18 2.95
N VAL A 286 14.51 6.15 3.86
CA VAL A 286 15.68 7.02 4.00
C VAL A 286 16.46 6.59 5.23
N LEU A 287 17.66 6.04 5.03
CA LEU A 287 18.59 5.66 6.10
C LEU A 287 19.41 6.89 6.49
N ASN A 288 18.78 7.78 7.28
CA ASN A 288 19.31 9.09 7.66
C ASN A 288 20.14 9.08 8.98
N GLY A 289 20.35 7.91 9.53
CA GLY A 289 21.23 7.68 10.70
C GLY A 289 22.29 6.62 10.39
N GLU A 290 23.51 6.83 10.91
CA GLU A 290 24.62 5.86 10.78
C GLU A 290 24.23 4.49 11.34
N GLY A 291 24.59 3.42 10.65
CA GLY A 291 24.37 2.04 11.09
C GLY A 291 22.92 1.59 11.07
N SER A 292 22.03 2.30 10.37
CA SER A 292 20.64 1.88 10.24
C SER A 292 20.48 0.73 9.25
N GLU A 293 19.47 -0.11 9.48
CA GLU A 293 19.15 -1.27 8.66
C GLU A 293 17.72 -1.18 8.12
N SER A 294 17.53 -1.42 6.83
CA SER A 294 16.21 -1.47 6.18
C SER A 294 16.01 -2.80 5.48
N THR A 295 14.89 -3.47 5.75
CA THR A 295 14.51 -4.70 5.06
C THR A 295 13.15 -4.52 4.41
N LEU A 296 13.07 -4.68 3.08
CA LEU A 296 11.84 -4.56 2.31
C LEU A 296 11.47 -5.91 1.70
N HIS A 297 10.30 -6.42 2.06
CA HIS A 297 9.70 -7.60 1.45
C HIS A 297 8.40 -7.22 0.74
N GLY A 298 8.16 -7.81 -0.43
CA GLY A 298 6.92 -7.61 -1.17
C GLY A 298 6.46 -8.87 -1.87
N LEU A 299 5.15 -9.08 -1.87
CA LEU A 299 4.46 -10.13 -2.63
C LEU A 299 3.25 -9.53 -3.34
N TYR A 300 3.15 -9.75 -4.63
CA TYR A 300 1.94 -9.49 -5.38
C TYR A 300 1.50 -10.73 -6.14
N VAL A 301 0.22 -11.09 -5.96
CA VAL A 301 -0.39 -12.24 -6.64
C VAL A 301 -1.62 -11.75 -7.38
N ILE A 302 -1.51 -11.64 -8.70
CA ILE A 302 -2.48 -10.99 -9.57
C ILE A 302 -2.92 -11.90 -10.70
N ARG A 303 -4.13 -11.63 -11.21
CA ARG A 303 -4.77 -12.45 -12.25
C ARG A 303 -5.68 -11.63 -13.13
N GLY A 304 -6.19 -12.24 -14.20
CA GLY A 304 -7.14 -11.61 -15.11
C GLY A 304 -6.54 -10.37 -15.76
N LEU A 305 -7.15 -9.20 -15.59
CA LEU A 305 -6.69 -7.92 -16.13
C LEU A 305 -6.09 -6.99 -15.05
N GLN A 306 -5.80 -7.51 -13.88
CA GLN A 306 -5.26 -6.70 -12.78
C GLN A 306 -3.90 -6.09 -13.14
N HIS A 307 -3.67 -4.87 -12.67
CA HIS A 307 -2.41 -4.17 -12.80
C HIS A 307 -1.84 -3.83 -11.41
N VAL A 308 -0.63 -4.32 -11.10
CA VAL A 308 0.07 -3.97 -9.86
C VAL A 308 1.43 -3.38 -10.19
N ASP A 309 1.72 -2.23 -9.56
CA ASP A 309 2.94 -1.46 -9.76
C ASP A 309 3.61 -1.18 -8.41
N ASN A 310 4.79 -1.75 -8.19
CA ASN A 310 5.57 -1.57 -6.98
C ASN A 310 6.82 -0.73 -7.28
N HIS A 311 6.91 0.43 -6.66
CA HIS A 311 8.09 1.29 -6.67
C HIS A 311 8.74 1.29 -5.29
N THR A 312 10.03 1.02 -5.26
CA THR A 312 10.82 1.13 -4.03
C THR A 312 11.97 2.10 -4.22
N THR A 313 12.27 2.88 -3.20
CA THR A 313 13.46 3.72 -3.15
C THR A 313 14.12 3.56 -1.80
N ILE A 314 15.35 3.07 -1.79
CA ILE A 314 16.15 2.98 -0.57
C ILE A 314 17.30 3.99 -0.70
N ASP A 315 17.27 5.04 0.11
CA ASP A 315 18.25 6.12 0.11
C ASP A 315 19.21 5.97 1.29
N HIS A 316 20.39 5.48 1.01
CA HIS A 316 21.49 5.40 1.98
C HIS A 316 22.14 6.79 2.10
N ALA A 317 21.74 7.56 3.11
CA ALA A 317 22.21 8.92 3.33
C ALA A 317 23.39 9.01 4.28
N LYS A 318 23.69 7.95 5.08
CA LYS A 318 24.73 7.90 6.10
C LYS A 318 25.56 6.63 5.98
N PRO A 319 26.80 6.61 6.54
CA PRO A 319 27.67 5.46 6.44
C PRO A 319 27.22 4.26 7.29
N HIS A 320 27.81 3.09 6.99
CA HIS A 320 27.59 1.82 7.71
C HIS A 320 26.14 1.32 7.70
N CYS A 321 25.34 1.75 6.74
CA CYS A 321 23.95 1.31 6.60
C CYS A 321 23.85 0.03 5.78
N ALA A 322 22.83 -0.79 6.07
CA ALA A 322 22.52 -2.00 5.33
C ALA A 322 21.08 -2.03 4.83
N SER A 323 20.86 -2.57 3.64
CA SER A 323 19.51 -2.86 3.15
C SER A 323 19.39 -4.21 2.46
N ARG A 324 18.22 -4.82 2.62
CA ARG A 324 17.85 -6.09 1.98
C ARG A 324 16.47 -5.96 1.39
N GLU A 325 16.35 -6.24 0.11
CA GLU A 325 15.08 -6.16 -0.59
C GLU A 325 14.77 -7.43 -1.34
N LEU A 326 13.56 -7.97 -1.13
CA LEU A 326 13.03 -9.12 -1.85
C LEU A 326 11.57 -8.86 -2.24
N TYR A 327 11.31 -8.69 -3.53
CA TYR A 327 9.96 -8.66 -4.08
C TYR A 327 9.71 -9.90 -4.93
N LYS A 328 8.52 -10.50 -4.75
CA LYS A 328 8.07 -11.64 -5.56
C LYS A 328 6.72 -11.35 -6.20
N GLY A 329 6.61 -11.67 -7.49
CA GLY A 329 5.37 -11.56 -8.25
C GLY A 329 4.88 -12.92 -8.73
N VAL A 330 3.57 -13.16 -8.62
CA VAL A 330 2.87 -14.27 -9.27
C VAL A 330 1.79 -13.68 -10.15
N LEU A 331 1.89 -13.91 -11.45
CA LEU A 331 1.05 -13.29 -12.46
C LEU A 331 0.33 -14.35 -13.30
N ASP A 332 -0.99 -14.22 -13.42
CA ASP A 332 -1.84 -15.14 -14.17
C ASP A 332 -2.81 -14.40 -15.10
N GLY A 333 -3.35 -15.07 -16.09
CA GLY A 333 -4.25 -14.48 -17.09
C GLY A 333 -3.53 -13.45 -17.98
N ALA A 334 -4.11 -12.27 -18.15
CA ALA A 334 -3.51 -11.12 -18.85
C ALA A 334 -3.15 -9.99 -17.89
N SER A 335 -2.72 -10.36 -16.69
CA SER A 335 -2.34 -9.41 -15.66
C SER A 335 -0.99 -8.75 -15.95
N THR A 336 -0.81 -7.53 -15.45
CA THR A 336 0.42 -6.75 -15.62
C THR A 336 1.02 -6.41 -14.28
N GLY A 337 2.28 -6.80 -14.08
CA GLY A 337 3.09 -6.40 -12.94
C GLY A 337 4.14 -5.36 -13.34
N VAL A 338 4.45 -4.47 -12.43
CA VAL A 338 5.60 -3.56 -12.53
C VAL A 338 6.38 -3.62 -11.22
N PHE A 339 7.70 -3.72 -11.33
CA PHE A 339 8.61 -3.53 -10.23
C PHE A 339 9.69 -2.54 -10.64
N ASN A 340 9.78 -1.43 -9.95
CA ASN A 340 10.84 -0.44 -10.12
C ASN A 340 11.52 -0.24 -8.76
N GLY A 341 12.71 -0.82 -8.60
CA GLY A 341 13.47 -0.76 -7.36
C GLY A 341 14.72 0.11 -7.53
N LYS A 342 14.79 1.22 -6.79
CA LYS A 342 15.91 2.15 -6.82
C LYS A 342 16.68 2.12 -5.51
N ILE A 343 18.00 1.95 -5.59
CA ILE A 343 18.91 2.13 -4.46
C ILE A 343 19.79 3.33 -4.76
N ILE A 344 19.78 4.30 -3.85
CA ILE A 344 20.61 5.50 -3.90
C ILE A 344 21.64 5.39 -2.78
N VAL A 345 22.92 5.52 -3.11
CA VAL A 345 24.00 5.57 -2.12
C VAL A 345 24.69 6.92 -2.25
N ARG A 346 24.44 7.80 -1.28
CA ARG A 346 24.99 9.16 -1.29
C ARG A 346 26.53 9.12 -1.08
N LYS A 347 27.23 10.17 -1.48
CA LYS A 347 28.68 10.25 -1.46
C LYS A 347 29.32 9.89 -0.11
N ASP A 348 28.69 10.33 0.98
CA ASP A 348 29.21 10.10 2.34
C ASP A 348 28.72 8.77 2.95
N ALA A 349 27.86 8.02 2.25
CA ALA A 349 27.32 6.75 2.73
C ALA A 349 28.28 5.58 2.49
N GLN A 350 29.51 5.73 2.97
CA GLN A 350 30.55 4.70 2.85
C GLN A 350 30.19 3.45 3.68
N LYS A 351 30.73 2.28 3.29
CA LYS A 351 30.47 0.99 3.95
C LYS A 351 29.02 0.53 3.86
N THR A 352 28.25 1.06 2.89
CA THR A 352 26.91 0.58 2.58
C THR A 352 26.96 -0.88 2.08
N ASP A 353 26.06 -1.73 2.62
CA ASP A 353 25.83 -3.10 2.12
C ASP A 353 24.35 -3.25 1.71
N SER A 354 24.09 -3.25 0.40
CA SER A 354 22.73 -3.29 -0.16
C SER A 354 22.55 -4.48 -1.12
N LYS A 355 21.45 -5.22 -0.93
CA LYS A 355 21.04 -6.31 -1.83
C LYS A 355 19.59 -6.18 -2.22
N GLN A 356 19.31 -6.11 -3.53
CA GLN A 356 17.97 -6.06 -4.08
C GLN A 356 17.69 -7.29 -4.95
N SER A 357 16.53 -7.89 -4.79
CA SER A 357 16.10 -9.04 -5.60
C SER A 357 14.61 -8.92 -5.96
N ASN A 358 14.30 -9.05 -7.24
CA ASN A 358 12.93 -9.21 -7.73
C ASN A 358 12.78 -10.54 -8.46
N LYS A 359 11.83 -11.37 -8.05
CA LYS A 359 11.58 -12.70 -8.65
C LYS A 359 10.13 -12.78 -9.10
N ASN A 360 9.90 -13.18 -10.34
CA ASN A 360 8.57 -13.21 -10.92
C ASN A 360 8.28 -14.57 -11.52
N LEU A 361 7.09 -15.09 -11.23
CA LEU A 361 6.56 -16.34 -11.72
C LEU A 361 5.34 -16.04 -12.60
N LEU A 362 5.46 -16.32 -13.90
CA LEU A 362 4.38 -16.18 -14.86
C LEU A 362 3.66 -17.52 -15.01
N LEU A 363 2.36 -17.52 -14.70
CA LEU A 363 1.50 -18.71 -14.78
C LEU A 363 0.80 -18.84 -16.14
N SER A 364 0.76 -17.75 -16.93
CA SER A 364 0.13 -17.69 -18.25
C SER A 364 1.00 -16.93 -19.26
N GLU A 365 0.78 -17.18 -20.54
CA GLU A 365 1.52 -16.57 -21.65
C GLU A 365 1.19 -15.07 -21.83
N ASN A 366 -0.01 -14.64 -21.46
CA ASN A 366 -0.46 -13.26 -21.58
C ASN A 366 -0.09 -12.38 -20.37
N ALA A 367 0.45 -12.96 -19.32
CA ALA A 367 0.93 -12.21 -18.16
C ALA A 367 2.20 -11.44 -18.51
N VAL A 368 2.26 -10.18 -18.09
CA VAL A 368 3.39 -9.28 -18.39
C VAL A 368 4.00 -8.75 -17.12
N ILE A 369 5.33 -8.76 -17.04
CA ILE A 369 6.09 -8.10 -15.95
C ILE A 369 7.12 -7.14 -16.53
N ASN A 370 7.11 -5.91 -16.04
CA ASN A 370 8.12 -4.89 -16.29
C ASN A 370 8.96 -4.73 -15.02
N THR A 371 10.19 -5.22 -15.02
CA THR A 371 11.10 -5.11 -13.88
C THR A 371 12.28 -4.20 -14.22
N LYS A 372 12.54 -3.20 -13.37
CA LYS A 372 13.58 -2.17 -13.56
C LYS A 372 14.35 -1.94 -12.25
N PRO A 373 15.31 -2.79 -11.92
CA PRO A 373 16.22 -2.50 -10.80
C PRO A 373 17.23 -1.40 -11.20
N GLN A 374 17.45 -0.44 -10.30
CA GLN A 374 18.31 0.73 -10.52
C GLN A 374 19.27 0.93 -9.34
N LEU A 375 20.52 1.26 -9.65
CA LEU A 375 21.56 1.62 -8.67
C LEU A 375 22.12 3.00 -9.02
N GLU A 376 22.05 3.95 -8.10
CA GLU A 376 22.68 5.26 -8.18
C GLU A 376 23.73 5.36 -7.05
N ILE A 377 24.97 5.03 -7.36
CA ILE A 377 26.03 4.88 -6.36
C ILE A 377 27.03 6.02 -6.52
N TYR A 378 27.16 6.85 -5.48
CA TYR A 378 28.08 7.99 -5.43
C TYR A 378 29.19 7.83 -4.40
N ALA A 379 29.22 6.71 -3.65
CA ALA A 379 30.28 6.35 -2.70
C ALA A 379 31.18 5.26 -3.28
N ASP A 380 32.43 5.20 -2.83
CA ASP A 380 33.46 4.32 -3.41
C ASP A 380 33.57 2.97 -2.68
N ASP A 381 33.45 2.96 -1.34
CA ASP A 381 33.64 1.76 -0.51
C ASP A 381 32.28 1.17 -0.10
N VAL A 382 31.65 0.44 -1.00
CA VAL A 382 30.32 -0.15 -0.81
C VAL A 382 30.19 -1.54 -1.42
N LYS A 383 29.17 -2.29 -0.97
CA LYS A 383 28.77 -3.58 -1.52
C LYS A 383 27.30 -3.51 -1.95
N CYS A 384 27.06 -3.23 -3.21
CA CYS A 384 25.70 -3.10 -3.74
C CYS A 384 25.47 -4.10 -4.87
N THR A 385 24.40 -4.86 -4.78
CA THR A 385 24.01 -5.83 -5.80
C THR A 385 22.50 -5.76 -6.04
N HIS A 386 22.12 -6.01 -7.29
CA HIS A 386 20.72 -6.23 -7.65
C HIS A 386 20.58 -7.43 -8.58
N GLY A 387 19.37 -8.00 -8.62
CA GLY A 387 19.02 -9.07 -9.55
C GLY A 387 17.53 -9.13 -9.79
N ALA A 388 17.14 -9.42 -11.02
CA ALA A 388 15.75 -9.69 -11.38
C ALA A 388 15.67 -11.01 -12.14
N THR A 389 14.65 -11.82 -11.84
CA THR A 389 14.35 -13.04 -12.56
C THR A 389 12.90 -13.08 -12.98
N ILE A 390 12.67 -13.55 -14.18
CA ILE A 390 11.35 -13.85 -14.73
C ILE A 390 11.38 -15.29 -15.19
N GLY A 391 10.47 -16.10 -14.70
CA GLY A 391 10.42 -17.52 -15.01
C GLY A 391 9.01 -18.07 -15.02
N GLN A 392 8.89 -19.32 -15.40
CA GLN A 392 7.69 -20.14 -15.33
C GLN A 392 7.86 -21.21 -14.25
N ILE A 393 6.80 -21.94 -13.96
CA ILE A 393 6.87 -23.09 -13.03
C ILE A 393 7.86 -24.13 -13.60
N ASP A 394 8.76 -24.59 -12.75
CA ASP A 394 9.73 -25.64 -13.08
C ASP A 394 9.01 -26.94 -13.47
N GLN A 395 9.15 -27.33 -14.72
CA GLN A 395 8.50 -28.51 -15.28
C GLN A 395 9.07 -29.83 -14.72
N GLU A 396 10.31 -29.86 -14.31
CA GLU A 396 10.91 -31.03 -13.65
C GLU A 396 10.28 -31.22 -12.25
N ALA A 397 10.12 -30.13 -11.49
CA ALA A 397 9.42 -30.16 -10.21
C ALA A 397 7.94 -30.59 -10.37
N VAL A 398 7.23 -30.10 -11.40
CA VAL A 398 5.87 -30.56 -11.73
C VAL A 398 5.88 -32.06 -12.05
N PHE A 399 6.77 -32.51 -12.91
CA PHE A 399 6.88 -33.93 -13.27
C PHE A 399 7.13 -34.81 -12.04
N TYR A 400 8.04 -34.40 -11.16
CA TYR A 400 8.35 -35.10 -9.92
C TYR A 400 7.12 -35.26 -9.00
N LEU A 401 6.35 -34.18 -8.80
CA LEU A 401 5.12 -34.24 -8.00
C LEU A 401 4.07 -35.14 -8.64
N ARG A 402 3.89 -35.05 -9.97
CA ARG A 402 2.97 -35.90 -10.71
C ARG A 402 3.33 -37.39 -10.68
N SER A 403 4.61 -37.72 -10.70
CA SER A 403 5.07 -39.11 -10.58
C SER A 403 4.77 -39.74 -9.22
N ARG A 404 4.42 -38.91 -8.22
CA ARG A 404 3.95 -39.32 -6.87
C ARG A 404 2.44 -39.29 -6.72
N GLY A 405 1.70 -39.16 -7.80
CA GLY A 405 0.23 -39.23 -7.81
C GLY A 405 -0.47 -37.89 -7.54
N ILE A 406 0.26 -36.75 -7.48
CA ILE A 406 -0.33 -35.43 -7.32
C ILE A 406 -0.85 -34.94 -8.66
N GLY A 407 -2.07 -34.42 -8.72
CA GLY A 407 -2.69 -33.87 -9.93
C GLY A 407 -1.90 -32.67 -10.48
N LEU A 408 -2.04 -32.38 -11.77
CA LEU A 408 -1.28 -31.29 -12.42
C LEU A 408 -1.55 -29.93 -11.76
N ASP A 409 -2.83 -29.61 -11.55
CA ASP A 409 -3.23 -28.30 -10.99
C ASP A 409 -2.80 -28.18 -9.53
N GLU A 410 -2.90 -29.27 -8.78
CA GLU A 410 -2.42 -29.33 -7.39
C GLU A 410 -0.89 -29.16 -7.31
N ALA A 411 -0.13 -29.83 -8.19
CA ALA A 411 1.32 -29.70 -8.25
C ALA A 411 1.74 -28.25 -8.55
N ARG A 412 1.06 -27.61 -9.50
CA ARG A 412 1.29 -26.19 -9.83
C ARG A 412 0.95 -25.28 -8.66
N ALA A 413 -0.19 -25.49 -8.00
CA ALA A 413 -0.60 -24.73 -6.83
C ALA A 413 0.41 -24.87 -5.68
N MET A 414 0.89 -26.07 -5.40
CA MET A 414 1.92 -26.33 -4.37
C MET A 414 3.22 -25.57 -4.64
N LEU A 415 3.71 -25.62 -5.87
CA LEU A 415 4.96 -24.91 -6.25
C LEU A 415 4.78 -23.40 -6.20
N THR A 416 3.63 -22.89 -6.64
CA THR A 416 3.31 -21.46 -6.57
C THR A 416 3.17 -21.01 -5.12
N GLN A 417 2.51 -21.81 -4.27
CA GLN A 417 2.41 -21.56 -2.83
C GLN A 417 3.77 -21.52 -2.16
N ALA A 418 4.68 -22.46 -2.48
CA ALA A 418 6.03 -22.47 -1.95
C ALA A 418 6.81 -21.22 -2.35
N PHE A 419 6.66 -20.78 -3.62
CA PHE A 419 7.29 -19.56 -4.11
C PHE A 419 6.79 -18.30 -3.39
N ALA A 420 5.47 -18.12 -3.28
CA ALA A 420 4.85 -16.96 -2.64
C ALA A 420 4.98 -17.00 -1.10
N GLY A 421 4.89 -18.20 -0.51
CA GLY A 421 4.93 -18.43 0.94
C GLY A 421 6.23 -17.99 1.61
N ASP A 422 7.34 -17.96 0.88
CA ASP A 422 8.62 -17.45 1.38
C ASP A 422 8.52 -15.98 1.86
N VAL A 423 7.73 -15.12 1.20
CA VAL A 423 7.51 -13.74 1.63
C VAL A 423 6.51 -13.69 2.80
N ILE A 424 5.39 -14.40 2.71
CA ILE A 424 4.38 -14.44 3.80
C ILE A 424 5.02 -14.98 5.09
N GLY A 425 5.94 -15.94 4.98
CA GLY A 425 6.68 -16.49 6.11
C GLY A 425 7.56 -15.49 6.86
N LYS A 426 7.88 -14.32 6.26
CA LYS A 426 8.62 -13.24 6.94
C LYS A 426 7.76 -12.41 7.89
N ILE A 427 6.45 -12.53 7.82
CA ILE A 427 5.52 -11.81 8.70
C ILE A 427 5.59 -12.44 10.10
N THR A 428 5.99 -11.63 11.09
CA THR A 428 6.17 -12.06 12.48
C THR A 428 4.85 -12.23 13.22
N PHE A 429 3.83 -11.43 12.88
CA PHE A 429 2.50 -11.49 13.49
C PHE A 429 1.69 -12.68 12.94
N GLU A 430 1.64 -13.76 13.72
CA GLU A 430 1.08 -15.05 13.32
C GLU A 430 -0.38 -15.01 12.87
N PRO A 431 -1.32 -14.31 13.54
CA PRO A 431 -2.72 -14.28 13.09
C PRO A 431 -2.89 -13.70 11.68
N LEU A 432 -2.08 -12.69 11.33
CA LEU A 432 -2.08 -12.12 9.98
C LEU A 432 -1.41 -13.07 8.99
N ARG A 433 -0.27 -13.65 9.36
CA ARG A 433 0.46 -14.58 8.50
C ARG A 433 -0.42 -15.76 8.07
N GLU A 434 -1.12 -16.40 8.99
CA GLU A 434 -2.01 -17.53 8.68
C GLU A 434 -3.18 -17.08 7.79
N ARG A 435 -3.79 -15.94 8.07
CA ARG A 435 -4.86 -15.39 7.23
C ARG A 435 -4.40 -15.07 5.80
N LEU A 436 -3.19 -14.58 5.62
CA LEU A 436 -2.64 -14.33 4.29
C LEU A 436 -2.26 -15.61 3.55
N LYS A 437 -1.87 -16.66 4.26
CA LYS A 437 -1.70 -18.01 3.66
C LYS A 437 -3.02 -18.56 3.15
N ASP A 438 -4.09 -18.47 3.93
CA ASP A 438 -5.42 -18.91 3.51
C ASP A 438 -5.93 -18.11 2.31
N ALA A 439 -5.74 -16.80 2.32
CA ALA A 439 -6.10 -15.92 1.20
C ALA A 439 -5.30 -16.27 -0.08
N LEU A 440 -4.02 -16.57 0.05
CA LEU A 440 -3.18 -17.04 -1.06
C LEU A 440 -3.71 -18.36 -1.64
N LEU A 441 -3.99 -19.34 -0.78
CA LEU A 441 -4.55 -20.63 -1.21
C LEU A 441 -5.89 -20.48 -1.93
N ALA A 442 -6.80 -19.69 -1.38
CA ALA A 442 -8.09 -19.40 -1.99
C ALA A 442 -7.96 -18.70 -3.35
N ARG A 443 -6.91 -17.88 -3.50
CA ARG A 443 -6.65 -17.20 -4.77
C ARG A 443 -6.08 -18.15 -5.82
N LEU A 444 -5.16 -19.03 -5.46
CA LEU A 444 -4.60 -20.04 -6.36
C LEU A 444 -5.63 -21.08 -6.80
N ALA A 445 -6.54 -21.48 -5.93
CA ALA A 445 -7.62 -22.40 -6.26
C ALA A 445 -8.59 -21.84 -7.31
N LYS A 446 -8.83 -20.52 -7.31
CA LYS A 446 -9.66 -19.85 -8.32
C LYS A 446 -8.97 -19.70 -9.70
N SER A 447 -7.65 -19.74 -9.74
CA SER A 447 -6.88 -19.72 -11.01
C SER A 447 -6.93 -21.05 -11.74
N SER A 448 -7.19 -22.16 -11.05
CA SER A 448 -7.28 -23.51 -11.60
C SER A 448 -8.66 -23.83 -12.22
N GLY A 449 -9.66 -23.00 -12.04
CA GLY A 449 -11.06 -23.20 -12.48
C GLY A 449 -11.43 -22.36 -13.68
N GLY A 450 -11.23 -22.92 -14.90
CA GLY A 450 -12.03 -22.59 -16.09
C GLY A 450 -11.71 -21.32 -16.85
N VAL A 451 -11.19 -21.52 -18.05
CA VAL A 451 -11.38 -20.60 -19.19
C VAL A 451 -12.90 -20.41 -19.36
N PRO A 452 -13.45 -19.18 -19.39
CA PRO A 452 -14.83 -18.98 -19.84
C PRO A 452 -14.91 -19.43 -21.28
N ALA A 453 -15.84 -20.32 -21.59
CA ALA A 453 -16.15 -20.73 -22.95
C ALA A 453 -16.38 -19.48 -23.80
N GLU A 454 -15.76 -19.47 -24.96
CA GLU A 454 -15.94 -18.47 -26.01
C GLU A 454 -17.44 -18.21 -26.26
N GLY A 455 -17.92 -17.05 -25.85
CA GLY A 455 -19.22 -16.54 -26.25
C GLY A 455 -19.11 -15.91 -27.60
N GLU A 456 -19.78 -16.55 -28.55
CA GLU A 456 -20.22 -16.14 -29.90
C GLU A 456 -19.74 -14.75 -30.38
N SER A 457 -18.87 -14.80 -31.40
CA SER A 457 -18.58 -13.69 -32.30
C SER A 457 -19.89 -13.29 -33.04
N GLN A 458 -20.49 -12.17 -32.65
CA GLN A 458 -21.45 -11.50 -33.51
C GLN A 458 -20.72 -10.98 -34.77
N ARG A 459 -20.95 -11.66 -35.87
CA ARG A 459 -20.59 -11.20 -37.21
C ARG A 459 -21.33 -9.89 -37.45
N VAL A 460 -20.59 -8.81 -37.55
CA VAL A 460 -21.11 -7.59 -38.20
C VAL A 460 -21.17 -7.84 -39.67
N SER A 461 -22.37 -7.98 -40.20
CA SER A 461 -22.65 -8.00 -41.61
C SER A 461 -22.40 -6.60 -42.19
N THR A 462 -21.43 -6.50 -43.05
CA THR A 462 -21.26 -5.41 -44.00
C THR A 462 -22.54 -5.33 -44.87
N ILE A 463 -23.20 -4.17 -44.87
CA ILE A 463 -24.17 -3.79 -45.91
C ILE A 463 -23.38 -2.90 -46.87
N GLU A 464 -23.19 -3.43 -48.07
CA GLU A 464 -22.82 -2.68 -49.26
C GLU A 464 -24.02 -1.86 -49.77
N GLU A 465 -23.70 -0.65 -50.16
CA GLU A 465 -24.24 0.21 -51.22
C GLU A 465 -25.74 0.23 -51.55
N GLY A 466 -26.23 1.44 -51.56
CA GLY A 466 -27.41 1.94 -52.27
C GLY A 466 -27.40 3.46 -52.23
#